data_22348fee6915a87b22a5b20b7f0fc5e6
#
_entry.id   22348fee6915a87b22a5b20b7f0fc5e6
#
_cell.length_a   1.000
_cell.length_b   1.000
_cell.length_c   1.000
_cell.angle_alpha   90.00
_cell.angle_beta   90.00
_cell.angle_gamma   90.00
#
_symmetry.space_group_name_H-M   'P 1'
#
loop_
_entity.id
_entity.type
_entity.pdbx_description
1 polymer ?
#
loop_
_entity_poly.entity_id
_entity_poly.type
_entity_poly.pdbx_seq_one_letter_code
_entity_poly.pdbx_strand_id
1 'polypeptide(L)'
;MLKSCFKKYTYAQEKACSPIETIERALKKLNQTEKPILKEILRIDDLDRIGIPVYLCKVEEGISKRLGVGDSFGKGITPEQAEASALMELVERYSNFSFLLNANPLVDSYINLKGNTIPMEALLASLHSVFRENSFIEKLKNIKLRWVEAYDLIESKKVIFPLYWFYRIYGTTGWAAGNTLEEATLQALCEIIERHCISTIMEERLEVPTIEIDSIENPLIKDSLKKILSSGIEVFIKDFSLDLGVSTVAIIAYDPLAPTLSLRVYGAAGTHPNPNMALIRAITELVQHRAQVLYREFILNKPGGPTFCFLKFKDLEDAKFLLNGEKIPFNHLSSFSHPDFKVEIEYILDKLLKKGLKAYLVETTHPVLGISSVMVNIPGARLNRPSTKLHPYLLIARQLMDIGYYKEAFFYIEKAFEEAPSYKKLPQILSQAATCAKLAGEYKKSMEYYENLLEIYPQLMGSSKFVNEFISIVESVFADFNFKA
;
A
#
# COMPACT_ATOMS: atom_id res chain seq x y z
N MET A 1 1.02 22.81 -9.15
CA MET A 1 2.21 22.00 -9.15
C MET A 1 3.08 22.32 -7.94
N LEU A 2 4.06 21.47 -7.61
CA LEU A 2 4.90 21.61 -6.41
C LEU A 2 5.60 22.97 -6.34
N LYS A 3 5.57 23.58 -5.15
CA LYS A 3 6.16 24.89 -4.87
C LYS A 3 7.27 24.73 -3.83
N SER A 4 8.12 25.73 -3.67
CA SER A 4 9.02 25.79 -2.53
C SER A 4 8.23 25.74 -1.23
N CYS A 5 8.59 24.81 -0.35
CA CYS A 5 7.91 24.56 0.91
C CYS A 5 8.91 24.13 1.97
N PHE A 6 9.12 24.97 2.98
CA PHE A 6 10.13 24.77 3.99
C PHE A 6 9.63 23.92 5.16
N LYS A 7 10.51 23.04 5.66
CA LYS A 7 10.34 22.29 6.90
C LYS A 7 10.38 23.26 8.08
N LYS A 8 9.37 23.21 8.94
CA LYS A 8 9.28 24.03 10.16
C LYS A 8 9.48 23.24 11.44
N TYR A 9 9.37 21.91 11.34
CA TYR A 9 9.57 20.99 12.44
C TYR A 9 10.54 19.90 12.00
N THR A 10 11.64 19.73 12.74
CA THR A 10 12.75 18.82 12.36
C THR A 10 13.19 17.89 13.49
N TYR A 11 12.46 17.85 14.61
CA TYR A 11 12.77 16.94 15.72
C TYR A 11 12.25 15.55 15.43
N ALA A 12 13.15 14.60 15.16
CA ALA A 12 12.86 13.19 14.81
C ALA A 12 11.94 12.97 13.59
N GLN A 13 11.39 14.02 13.03
CA GLN A 13 10.57 14.06 11.83
C GLN A 13 10.83 15.37 11.09
N GLU A 14 10.61 15.36 9.79
CA GLU A 14 10.71 16.57 8.98
C GLU A 14 9.32 16.92 8.44
N LYS A 15 8.73 17.99 8.95
CA LYS A 15 7.33 18.38 8.73
C LYS A 15 7.16 19.88 8.46
N ALA A 16 6.13 20.24 7.71
CA ALA A 16 5.77 21.65 7.47
C ALA A 16 5.13 22.34 8.68
N CYS A 17 4.57 21.56 9.62
CA CYS A 17 4.00 22.04 10.88
C CYS A 17 4.46 21.16 12.03
N SER A 18 4.32 21.65 13.26
CA SER A 18 4.53 20.85 14.46
C SER A 18 3.46 19.73 14.57
N PRO A 19 3.73 18.65 15.34
CA PRO A 19 2.74 17.63 15.61
C PRO A 19 1.45 18.18 16.23
N ILE A 20 1.56 19.11 17.16
CA ILE A 20 0.40 19.73 17.84
C ILE A 20 -0.46 20.50 16.84
N GLU A 21 0.14 21.37 16.02
CA GLU A 21 -0.59 22.09 14.95
C GLU A 21 -1.25 21.12 13.96
N THR A 22 -0.60 20.00 13.67
CA THR A 22 -1.14 18.97 12.79
C THR A 22 -2.36 18.29 13.41
N ILE A 23 -2.30 17.91 14.71
CA ILE A 23 -3.41 17.32 15.47
C ILE A 23 -4.61 18.26 15.48
N GLU A 24 -4.40 19.51 15.91
CA GLU A 24 -5.47 20.53 16.00
C GLU A 24 -6.16 20.74 14.63
N ARG A 25 -5.36 20.86 13.58
CA ARG A 25 -5.86 21.01 12.21
C ARG A 25 -6.64 19.79 11.75
N ALA A 26 -6.12 18.57 11.96
CA ALA A 26 -6.77 17.34 11.56
C ALA A 26 -8.11 17.14 12.29
N LEU A 27 -8.13 17.28 13.62
CA LEU A 27 -9.35 17.17 14.43
C LEU A 27 -10.40 18.22 14.03
N LYS A 28 -10.00 19.49 13.86
CA LYS A 28 -10.90 20.54 13.40
C LYS A 28 -11.53 20.19 12.06
N LYS A 29 -10.76 19.63 11.12
CA LYS A 29 -11.25 19.29 9.77
C LYS A 29 -12.12 18.04 9.78
N LEU A 30 -11.75 17.02 10.53
CA LEU A 30 -12.56 15.80 10.68
C LEU A 30 -13.93 16.11 11.29
N ASN A 31 -14.01 17.06 12.22
CA ASN A 31 -15.27 17.51 12.84
C ASN A 31 -16.14 18.40 11.92
N GLN A 32 -15.64 18.84 10.77
CA GLN A 32 -16.41 19.61 9.78
C GLN A 32 -17.19 18.75 8.80
N THR A 33 -17.01 17.44 8.81
CA THR A 33 -17.74 16.53 7.95
C THR A 33 -19.17 16.29 8.45
N GLU A 34 -20.13 16.09 7.53
CA GLU A 34 -21.54 15.87 7.89
C GLU A 34 -21.75 14.68 8.82
N LYS A 35 -20.93 13.65 8.70
CA LYS A 35 -20.95 12.46 9.55
C LYS A 35 -19.61 12.31 10.22
N PRO A 36 -19.56 11.94 11.50
CA PRO A 36 -18.32 11.66 12.18
C PRO A 36 -17.48 10.62 11.42
N ILE A 37 -16.20 10.89 11.24
CA ILE A 37 -15.26 9.95 10.63
C ILE A 37 -14.47 9.22 11.71
N LEU A 38 -13.98 9.99 12.67
CA LEU A 38 -13.20 9.51 13.81
C LEU A 38 -14.16 9.14 14.95
N LYS A 39 -14.03 7.93 15.45
CA LYS A 39 -14.77 7.44 16.62
C LYS A 39 -14.00 7.68 17.92
N GLU A 40 -12.72 7.32 17.93
CA GLU A 40 -11.90 7.31 19.13
C GLU A 40 -10.41 7.33 18.78
N ILE A 41 -9.61 7.94 19.64
CA ILE A 41 -8.14 7.89 19.60
C ILE A 41 -7.65 7.16 20.83
N LEU A 42 -6.84 6.14 20.64
CA LEU A 42 -6.28 5.29 21.72
C LEU A 42 -4.78 5.25 21.63
N ARG A 43 -4.11 5.36 22.76
CA ARG A 43 -2.71 5.00 22.88
C ARG A 43 -2.62 3.50 23.16
N ILE A 44 -1.75 2.77 22.44
CA ILE A 44 -1.69 1.30 22.49
C ILE A 44 -0.29 0.74 22.69
N ASP A 45 0.72 1.57 22.90
CA ASP A 45 2.10 1.13 23.16
C ASP A 45 2.28 0.54 24.58
N ASP A 46 1.33 0.76 25.49
CA ASP A 46 1.27 0.14 26.81
C ASP A 46 0.99 -1.38 26.78
N LEU A 47 0.54 -1.90 25.65
CA LEU A 47 0.43 -3.35 25.40
C LEU A 47 1.80 -4.02 25.22
N ASP A 48 2.87 -3.23 25.07
CA ASP A 48 4.23 -3.69 24.81
C ASP A 48 5.21 -3.15 25.87
N ARG A 49 6.41 -3.73 25.89
CA ARG A 49 7.48 -3.40 26.87
C ARG A 49 8.53 -2.41 26.34
N ILE A 50 8.41 -1.92 25.10
CA ILE A 50 9.44 -1.06 24.46
C ILE A 50 9.31 0.40 24.91
N GLY A 51 8.08 0.91 25.06
CA GLY A 51 7.84 2.28 25.51
C GLY A 51 8.13 3.37 24.44
N ILE A 52 7.92 3.07 23.17
CA ILE A 52 7.89 4.03 22.07
C ILE A 52 6.42 4.24 21.69
N PRO A 53 5.93 5.50 21.59
CA PRO A 53 4.50 5.78 21.43
C PRO A 53 3.89 5.24 20.14
N VAL A 54 2.72 4.61 20.28
CA VAL A 54 1.86 4.15 19.18
C VAL A 54 0.42 4.52 19.48
N TYR A 55 -0.26 5.12 18.52
CA TYR A 55 -1.66 5.51 18.61
C TYR A 55 -2.51 4.79 17.57
N LEU A 56 -3.78 4.61 17.89
CA LEU A 56 -4.82 4.03 17.05
C LEU A 56 -5.97 5.04 16.93
N CYS A 57 -6.35 5.40 15.71
CA CYS A 57 -7.62 6.08 15.43
C CYS A 57 -8.64 5.05 14.95
N LYS A 58 -9.72 4.88 15.70
CA LYS A 58 -10.86 4.05 15.31
C LYS A 58 -11.79 4.83 14.40
N VAL A 59 -12.23 4.19 13.34
CA VAL A 59 -13.13 4.76 12.35
C VAL A 59 -14.58 4.46 12.71
N GLU A 60 -15.47 5.40 12.47
CA GLU A 60 -16.92 5.19 12.60
C GLU A 60 -17.40 4.07 11.66
N GLU A 61 -18.21 3.17 12.17
CA GLU A 61 -18.65 1.96 11.47
C GLU A 61 -19.35 2.27 10.14
N GLY A 62 -20.17 3.32 10.11
CA GLY A 62 -20.85 3.77 8.90
C GLY A 62 -19.89 4.21 7.78
N ILE A 63 -18.77 4.84 8.14
CA ILE A 63 -17.71 5.24 7.21
C ILE A 63 -16.96 4.00 6.73
N SER A 64 -16.58 3.11 7.67
CA SER A 64 -15.89 1.87 7.35
C SER A 64 -16.68 1.02 6.36
N LYS A 65 -18.00 0.83 6.59
CA LYS A 65 -18.87 0.07 5.68
C LYS A 65 -19.04 0.72 4.32
N ARG A 66 -19.11 2.05 4.24
CA ARG A 66 -19.36 2.79 2.99
C ARG A 66 -18.12 2.91 2.13
N LEU A 67 -16.97 3.23 2.71
CA LEU A 67 -15.73 3.56 2.00
C LEU A 67 -14.69 2.45 2.06
N GLY A 68 -14.84 1.46 2.95
CA GLY A 68 -13.80 0.46 3.20
C GLY A 68 -12.61 1.01 4.00
N VAL A 69 -12.75 2.17 4.64
CA VAL A 69 -11.71 2.76 5.48
C VAL A 69 -11.64 1.97 6.78
N GLY A 70 -10.47 1.40 7.07
CA GLY A 70 -10.18 0.73 8.34
C GLY A 70 -9.59 1.69 9.37
N ASP A 71 -9.42 1.19 10.59
CA ASP A 71 -8.70 1.89 11.64
C ASP A 71 -7.28 2.25 11.17
N SER A 72 -6.78 3.41 11.59
CA SER A 72 -5.45 3.90 11.26
C SER A 72 -4.54 3.90 12.48
N PHE A 73 -3.25 3.70 12.24
CA PHE A 73 -2.26 3.61 13.29
C PHE A 73 -1.17 4.67 13.08
N GLY A 74 -0.67 5.21 14.18
CA GLY A 74 0.36 6.21 14.14
C GLY A 74 1.54 5.88 15.05
N LYS A 75 2.69 6.33 14.62
CA LYS A 75 3.98 6.10 15.25
C LYS A 75 4.78 7.37 15.37
N GLY A 76 5.60 7.47 16.40
CA GLY A 76 6.48 8.60 16.61
C GLY A 76 7.43 8.39 17.79
N ILE A 77 8.44 9.23 17.89
CA ILE A 77 9.34 9.23 19.05
C ILE A 77 8.67 9.90 20.26
N THR A 78 7.73 10.83 20.00
CA THR A 78 6.90 11.47 21.04
C THR A 78 5.43 11.08 20.89
N PRO A 79 4.62 11.17 21.97
CA PRO A 79 3.19 10.93 21.91
C PRO A 79 2.49 11.77 20.83
N GLU A 80 2.82 13.06 20.74
CA GLU A 80 2.21 14.00 19.79
C GLU A 80 2.54 13.63 18.34
N GLN A 81 3.76 13.14 18.08
CA GLN A 81 4.13 12.63 16.75
C GLN A 81 3.33 11.39 16.37
N ALA A 82 3.15 10.46 17.31
CA ALA A 82 2.40 9.24 17.09
C ALA A 82 0.90 9.52 16.88
N GLU A 83 0.32 10.42 17.66
CA GLU A 83 -1.07 10.85 17.51
C GLU A 83 -1.30 11.57 16.17
N ALA A 84 -0.43 12.55 15.83
CA ALA A 84 -0.47 13.23 14.53
C ALA A 84 -0.38 12.24 13.37
N SER A 85 0.51 11.23 13.47
CA SER A 85 0.67 10.18 12.47
C SER A 85 -0.62 9.36 12.29
N ALA A 86 -1.29 8.95 13.37
CA ALA A 86 -2.55 8.19 13.31
C ALA A 86 -3.69 8.99 12.66
N LEU A 87 -3.83 10.26 13.04
CA LEU A 87 -4.83 11.16 12.45
C LEU A 87 -4.56 11.43 10.96
N MET A 88 -3.31 11.63 10.58
CA MET A 88 -2.95 11.90 9.19
C MET A 88 -3.11 10.65 8.31
N GLU A 89 -2.90 9.43 8.84
CA GLU A 89 -3.24 8.20 8.12
C GLU A 89 -4.77 8.08 7.94
N LEU A 90 -5.58 8.45 8.93
CA LEU A 90 -7.04 8.48 8.79
C LEU A 90 -7.47 9.47 7.69
N VAL A 91 -6.90 10.67 7.67
CA VAL A 91 -7.15 11.68 6.63
C VAL A 91 -6.75 11.16 5.25
N GLU A 92 -5.59 10.52 5.14
CA GLU A 92 -5.11 9.87 3.93
C GLU A 92 -6.12 8.84 3.41
N ARG A 93 -6.48 7.86 4.24
CA ARG A 93 -7.40 6.78 3.88
C ARG A 93 -8.77 7.33 3.46
N TYR A 94 -9.32 8.24 4.26
CA TYR A 94 -10.61 8.83 3.96
C TYR A 94 -10.61 9.62 2.65
N SER A 95 -9.60 10.47 2.43
CA SER A 95 -9.48 11.29 1.22
C SER A 95 -9.33 10.42 -0.03
N ASN A 96 -8.42 9.45 0.01
CA ASN A 96 -8.10 8.61 -1.14
C ASN A 96 -9.24 7.66 -1.49
N PHE A 97 -9.88 6.99 -0.52
CA PHE A 97 -11.04 6.15 -0.79
C PHE A 97 -12.25 6.97 -1.25
N SER A 98 -12.47 8.16 -0.66
CA SER A 98 -13.51 9.08 -1.13
C SER A 98 -13.26 9.51 -2.58
N PHE A 99 -12.02 9.81 -2.95
CA PHE A 99 -11.66 10.13 -4.32
C PHE A 99 -11.97 8.97 -5.26
N LEU A 100 -11.52 7.76 -4.94
CA LEU A 100 -11.77 6.58 -5.78
C LEU A 100 -13.27 6.28 -5.98
N LEU A 101 -14.09 6.57 -4.96
CA LEU A 101 -15.54 6.34 -5.04
C LEU A 101 -16.28 7.44 -5.81
N ASN A 102 -15.91 8.70 -5.61
CA ASN A 102 -16.67 9.86 -6.05
C ASN A 102 -16.06 10.59 -7.27
N ALA A 103 -14.83 10.27 -7.67
CA ALA A 103 -14.24 10.84 -8.88
C ALA A 103 -15.08 10.47 -10.10
N ASN A 104 -15.18 11.40 -11.04
CA ASN A 104 -15.82 11.17 -12.33
C ASN A 104 -14.72 10.95 -13.39
N PRO A 105 -14.14 9.74 -13.48
CA PRO A 105 -13.08 9.46 -14.43
C PRO A 105 -13.60 9.45 -15.86
N LEU A 106 -12.77 9.87 -16.81
CA LEU A 106 -13.01 9.61 -18.23
C LEU A 106 -12.96 8.10 -18.48
N VAL A 107 -14.00 7.52 -19.06
CA VAL A 107 -14.06 6.10 -19.44
C VAL A 107 -13.88 5.98 -20.95
N ASP A 108 -12.69 5.63 -21.39
CA ASP A 108 -12.40 5.42 -22.81
C ASP A 108 -11.22 4.47 -23.00
N SER A 109 -10.99 4.05 -24.26
CA SER A 109 -9.80 3.31 -24.65
C SER A 109 -8.64 4.26 -24.97
N TYR A 110 -7.42 3.80 -24.76
CA TYR A 110 -6.21 4.59 -25.01
C TYR A 110 -6.17 5.18 -26.43
N ILE A 111 -6.60 4.38 -27.43
CA ILE A 111 -6.57 4.76 -28.84
C ILE A 111 -7.46 5.99 -29.15
N ASN A 112 -8.50 6.21 -28.35
CA ASN A 112 -9.43 7.33 -28.52
C ASN A 112 -9.01 8.58 -27.73
N LEU A 113 -8.06 8.44 -26.80
CA LEU A 113 -7.64 9.57 -25.97
C LEU A 113 -6.88 10.60 -26.80
N LYS A 114 -7.29 11.86 -26.61
CA LYS A 114 -6.59 13.02 -27.15
C LYS A 114 -5.85 13.70 -26.00
N GLY A 115 -4.56 13.91 -26.17
CA GLY A 115 -3.77 14.63 -25.20
C GLY A 115 -2.57 13.85 -24.70
N ASN A 116 -2.03 14.31 -23.59
CA ASN A 116 -0.79 13.82 -23.04
C ASN A 116 -1.07 12.65 -22.07
N THR A 117 -1.01 11.44 -22.59
CA THR A 117 -1.18 10.20 -21.80
C THR A 117 0.17 9.60 -21.41
N ILE A 118 0.18 8.77 -20.36
CA ILE A 118 1.36 7.95 -20.06
C ILE A 118 1.56 6.89 -21.15
N PRO A 119 2.79 6.42 -21.39
CA PRO A 119 3.04 5.31 -22.32
C PRO A 119 2.29 4.04 -21.90
N MET A 120 1.73 3.29 -22.86
CA MET A 120 1.00 2.05 -22.58
C MET A 120 1.87 0.96 -21.96
N GLU A 121 3.16 0.95 -22.29
CA GLU A 121 4.16 0.05 -21.70
C GLU A 121 4.24 0.20 -20.17
N ALA A 122 3.96 1.40 -19.67
CA ALA A 122 3.94 1.69 -18.25
C ALA A 122 2.88 0.87 -17.47
N LEU A 123 1.76 0.49 -18.13
CA LEU A 123 0.71 -0.30 -17.48
C LEU A 123 1.19 -1.70 -17.08
N LEU A 124 2.09 -2.28 -17.87
CA LEU A 124 2.64 -3.60 -17.61
C LEU A 124 3.97 -3.57 -16.85
N ALA A 125 4.60 -2.41 -16.72
CA ALA A 125 5.95 -2.28 -16.17
C ALA A 125 6.09 -2.79 -14.72
N SER A 126 5.03 -2.71 -13.92
CA SER A 126 5.01 -3.21 -12.52
C SER A 126 4.52 -4.64 -12.37
N LEU A 127 4.14 -5.30 -13.46
CA LEU A 127 3.75 -6.71 -13.46
C LEU A 127 4.96 -7.62 -13.61
N HIS A 128 4.77 -8.91 -13.32
CA HIS A 128 5.79 -9.92 -13.55
C HIS A 128 6.28 -9.90 -15.01
N SER A 129 7.59 -10.09 -15.23
CA SER A 129 8.22 -9.97 -16.55
C SER A 129 7.59 -10.84 -17.64
N VAL A 130 7.08 -12.02 -17.28
CA VAL A 130 6.36 -12.94 -18.19
C VAL A 130 5.16 -12.27 -18.86
N PHE A 131 4.57 -11.23 -18.23
CA PHE A 131 3.37 -10.54 -18.75
C PHE A 131 3.67 -9.24 -19.50
N ARG A 132 4.95 -8.89 -19.71
CA ARG A 132 5.34 -7.63 -20.36
C ARG A 132 5.47 -7.75 -21.88
N GLU A 133 4.74 -8.66 -22.49
CA GLU A 133 4.77 -8.87 -23.94
C GLU A 133 4.01 -7.81 -24.72
N ASN A 134 4.50 -7.46 -25.91
CA ASN A 134 3.85 -6.50 -26.81
C ASN A 134 2.42 -6.89 -27.19
N SER A 135 2.09 -8.18 -27.21
CA SER A 135 0.76 -8.70 -27.48
C SER A 135 -0.30 -8.17 -26.49
N PHE A 136 0.06 -8.01 -25.21
CA PHE A 136 -0.81 -7.42 -24.19
C PHE A 136 -0.96 -5.92 -24.36
N ILE A 137 0.10 -5.22 -24.75
CA ILE A 137 0.06 -3.76 -24.99
C ILE A 137 -0.94 -3.43 -26.08
N GLU A 138 -0.91 -4.14 -27.19
CA GLU A 138 -1.84 -3.92 -28.31
C GLU A 138 -3.30 -4.20 -27.90
N LYS A 139 -3.55 -5.22 -27.09
CA LYS A 139 -4.90 -5.46 -26.54
C LYS A 139 -5.35 -4.35 -25.61
N LEU A 140 -4.47 -3.89 -24.71
CA LEU A 140 -4.79 -2.82 -23.75
C LEU A 140 -5.16 -1.51 -24.41
N LYS A 141 -4.62 -1.18 -25.59
CA LYS A 141 -4.94 0.05 -26.33
C LYS A 141 -6.43 0.20 -26.65
N ASN A 142 -7.13 -0.93 -26.81
CA ASN A 142 -8.55 -0.97 -27.17
C ASN A 142 -9.48 -1.16 -25.96
N ILE A 143 -8.94 -1.46 -24.78
CA ILE A 143 -9.73 -1.67 -23.56
C ILE A 143 -10.14 -0.35 -22.94
N LYS A 144 -11.42 -0.25 -22.57
CA LYS A 144 -11.92 0.91 -21.80
C LYS A 144 -11.38 0.87 -20.39
N LEU A 145 -10.63 1.91 -20.02
CA LEU A 145 -10.10 2.14 -18.69
C LEU A 145 -10.68 3.44 -18.12
N ARG A 146 -10.53 3.62 -16.82
CA ARG A 146 -10.89 4.85 -16.12
C ARG A 146 -9.65 5.74 -15.98
N TRP A 147 -9.72 6.93 -16.53
CA TRP A 147 -8.63 7.89 -16.62
C TRP A 147 -8.93 9.12 -15.77
N VAL A 148 -7.92 9.64 -15.11
CA VAL A 148 -7.99 10.88 -14.33
C VAL A 148 -6.83 11.80 -14.71
N GLU A 149 -6.97 13.10 -14.38
CA GLU A 149 -5.85 14.03 -14.48
C GLU A 149 -4.79 13.71 -13.42
N ALA A 150 -3.54 13.71 -13.83
CA ALA A 150 -2.36 13.53 -13.00
C ALA A 150 -1.25 14.47 -13.42
N TYR A 151 -0.17 14.51 -12.64
CA TYR A 151 1.06 15.22 -12.97
C TYR A 151 2.20 14.24 -13.18
N ASP A 152 2.88 14.31 -14.31
CA ASP A 152 4.22 13.74 -14.49
C ASP A 152 5.18 14.61 -13.69
N LEU A 153 5.72 14.07 -12.61
CA LEU A 153 6.60 14.81 -11.69
C LEU A 153 7.97 15.10 -12.30
N ILE A 154 8.43 14.28 -13.26
CA ILE A 154 9.69 14.47 -13.98
C ILE A 154 9.56 15.62 -14.99
N GLU A 155 8.54 15.55 -15.84
CA GLU A 155 8.34 16.51 -16.92
C GLU A 155 7.57 17.75 -16.48
N SER A 156 7.11 17.77 -15.22
CA SER A 156 6.37 18.89 -14.64
C SER A 156 5.14 19.31 -15.46
N LYS A 157 4.43 18.34 -16.03
CA LYS A 157 3.24 18.57 -16.90
C LYS A 157 2.04 17.73 -16.48
N LYS A 158 0.85 18.19 -16.87
CA LYS A 158 -0.37 17.41 -16.72
C LYS A 158 -0.39 16.26 -17.72
N VAL A 159 -0.89 15.12 -17.28
CA VAL A 159 -1.08 13.90 -18.08
C VAL A 159 -2.41 13.26 -17.75
N ILE A 160 -2.91 12.40 -18.64
CA ILE A 160 -4.05 11.53 -18.40
C ILE A 160 -3.53 10.18 -17.94
N PHE A 161 -3.99 9.73 -16.76
CA PHE A 161 -3.42 8.63 -16.03
C PHE A 161 -4.49 7.57 -15.66
N PRO A 162 -4.26 6.28 -15.87
CA PRO A 162 -5.22 5.21 -15.56
C PRO A 162 -5.12 4.80 -14.08
N LEU A 163 -5.53 5.68 -13.18
CA LEU A 163 -5.36 5.53 -11.73
C LEU A 163 -5.92 4.20 -11.21
N TYR A 164 -7.11 3.80 -11.67
CA TYR A 164 -7.74 2.57 -11.18
C TYR A 164 -7.01 1.29 -11.60
N TRP A 165 -6.28 1.32 -12.71
CA TRP A 165 -5.37 0.24 -13.09
C TRP A 165 -4.24 0.10 -12.07
N PHE A 166 -3.58 1.22 -11.77
CA PHE A 166 -2.49 1.23 -10.80
C PHE A 166 -2.97 0.96 -9.38
N TYR A 167 -4.14 1.45 -8.98
CA TYR A 167 -4.74 1.11 -7.69
C TYR A 167 -4.90 -0.42 -7.52
N ARG A 168 -5.28 -1.14 -8.55
CA ARG A 168 -5.37 -2.63 -8.49
C ARG A 168 -4.01 -3.29 -8.31
N ILE A 169 -2.93 -2.67 -8.77
CA ILE A 169 -1.57 -3.18 -8.64
C ILE A 169 -0.93 -2.74 -7.31
N TYR A 170 -0.99 -1.46 -7.00
CA TYR A 170 -0.31 -0.84 -5.86
C TYR A 170 -1.13 -0.93 -4.56
N GLY A 171 -2.45 -1.04 -4.65
CA GLY A 171 -3.33 -0.87 -3.49
C GLY A 171 -3.16 0.53 -2.90
N THR A 172 -2.85 0.59 -1.62
CA THR A 172 -2.62 1.84 -0.90
C THR A 172 -1.15 2.30 -0.88
N THR A 173 -0.23 1.57 -1.52
CA THR A 173 1.17 1.99 -1.62
C THR A 173 1.29 3.25 -2.47
N GLY A 174 2.02 4.23 -1.99
CA GLY A 174 2.14 5.54 -2.63
C GLY A 174 1.01 6.51 -2.28
N TRP A 175 0.17 6.18 -1.30
CA TRP A 175 -0.79 7.10 -0.72
C TRP A 175 -0.13 7.90 0.40
N ALA A 176 -0.43 9.18 0.49
CA ALA A 176 0.00 9.97 1.62
C ALA A 176 -0.91 11.18 1.85
N ALA A 177 -1.02 11.60 3.12
CA ALA A 177 -1.49 12.93 3.48
C ALA A 177 -0.35 13.73 4.15
N GLY A 178 -0.38 15.03 3.98
CA GLY A 178 0.61 15.94 4.55
C GLY A 178 0.04 17.29 4.88
N ASN A 179 0.76 18.08 5.68
CA ASN A 179 0.37 19.45 5.94
C ASN A 179 0.41 20.33 4.69
N THR A 180 1.22 19.92 3.70
CA THR A 180 1.30 20.52 2.36
C THR A 180 1.36 19.45 1.31
N LEU A 181 1.17 19.83 0.06
CA LEU A 181 1.25 18.92 -1.09
C LEU A 181 2.65 18.31 -1.22
N GLU A 182 3.68 19.12 -0.98
CA GLU A 182 5.08 18.71 -1.05
C GLU A 182 5.43 17.69 0.03
N GLU A 183 4.98 17.92 1.29
CA GLU A 183 5.16 16.96 2.38
C GLU A 183 4.49 15.61 2.05
N ALA A 184 3.25 15.63 1.56
CA ALA A 184 2.54 14.42 1.15
C ALA A 184 3.26 13.71 -0.02
N THR A 185 3.73 14.47 -1.01
CA THR A 185 4.43 13.93 -2.18
C THR A 185 5.74 13.25 -1.81
N LEU A 186 6.56 13.88 -0.95
CA LEU A 186 7.81 13.29 -0.47
C LEU A 186 7.55 11.97 0.26
N GLN A 187 6.54 11.95 1.15
CA GLN A 187 6.13 10.75 1.89
C GLN A 187 5.72 9.62 0.95
N ALA A 188 4.89 9.91 -0.04
CA ALA A 188 4.41 8.92 -1.01
C ALA A 188 5.55 8.34 -1.88
N LEU A 189 6.47 9.18 -2.35
CA LEU A 189 7.66 8.74 -3.09
C LEU A 189 8.53 7.81 -2.25
N CYS A 190 8.81 8.20 -1.01
CA CYS A 190 9.61 7.40 -0.08
C CYS A 190 8.96 6.03 0.18
N GLU A 191 7.65 5.96 0.34
CA GLU A 191 6.96 4.67 0.57
C GLU A 191 7.09 3.74 -0.64
N ILE A 192 6.93 4.23 -1.87
CA ILE A 192 7.06 3.37 -3.05
C ILE A 192 8.48 2.85 -3.20
N ILE A 193 9.49 3.70 -2.96
CA ILE A 193 10.90 3.29 -3.00
C ILE A 193 11.16 2.22 -1.94
N GLU A 194 10.66 2.42 -0.72
CA GLU A 194 10.75 1.44 0.36
C GLU A 194 10.18 0.09 -0.04
N ARG A 195 8.95 0.08 -0.58
CA ARG A 195 8.29 -1.16 -1.03
C ARG A 195 9.01 -1.83 -2.19
N HIS A 196 9.58 -1.03 -3.09
CA HIS A 196 10.42 -1.54 -4.20
C HIS A 196 11.68 -2.23 -3.67
N CYS A 197 12.40 -1.60 -2.74
CA CYS A 197 13.60 -2.17 -2.15
C CYS A 197 13.30 -3.45 -1.38
N ILE A 198 12.30 -3.43 -0.49
CA ILE A 198 11.86 -4.61 0.26
C ILE A 198 11.49 -5.75 -0.70
N SER A 199 10.68 -5.46 -1.71
CA SER A 199 10.19 -6.48 -2.64
C SER A 199 11.33 -7.11 -3.42
N THR A 200 12.28 -6.31 -3.90
CA THR A 200 13.45 -6.79 -4.65
C THR A 200 14.33 -7.69 -3.78
N ILE A 201 14.67 -7.24 -2.58
CA ILE A 201 15.53 -7.98 -1.66
C ILE A 201 14.89 -9.30 -1.22
N MET A 202 13.60 -9.26 -0.89
CA MET A 202 12.89 -10.44 -0.41
C MET A 202 12.64 -11.48 -1.51
N GLU A 203 12.29 -11.03 -2.72
CA GLU A 203 12.04 -11.94 -3.85
C GLU A 203 13.32 -12.60 -4.38
N GLU A 204 14.41 -11.84 -4.45
CA GLU A 204 15.71 -12.31 -4.94
C GLU A 204 16.57 -12.90 -3.82
N ARG A 205 16.14 -12.81 -2.55
CA ARG A 205 16.87 -13.22 -1.34
C ARG A 205 18.29 -12.64 -1.31
N LEU A 206 18.39 -11.33 -1.60
CA LEU A 206 19.68 -10.65 -1.68
C LEU A 206 20.31 -10.53 -0.29
N GLU A 207 21.60 -10.85 -0.24
CA GLU A 207 22.45 -10.48 0.90
C GLU A 207 22.76 -8.99 0.80
N VAL A 208 22.51 -8.24 1.88
CA VAL A 208 22.65 -6.79 1.93
C VAL A 208 23.53 -6.37 3.10
N PRO A 209 24.22 -5.21 3.04
CA PRO A 209 25.14 -4.78 4.09
C PRO A 209 24.46 -4.66 5.47
N THR A 210 25.20 -4.96 6.52
CA THR A 210 24.82 -4.75 7.91
C THR A 210 25.41 -3.45 8.43
N ILE A 211 24.57 -2.58 8.95
CA ILE A 211 24.99 -1.31 9.53
C ILE A 211 25.47 -1.56 10.97
N GLU A 212 26.68 -1.11 11.27
CA GLU A 212 27.26 -1.20 12.62
C GLU A 212 26.53 -0.24 13.56
N ILE A 213 25.87 -0.76 14.58
CA ILE A 213 25.06 0.04 15.53
C ILE A 213 25.94 1.08 16.25
N ASP A 214 27.17 0.73 16.60
CA ASP A 214 28.11 1.63 17.30
C ASP A 214 28.53 2.84 16.44
N SER A 215 28.43 2.73 15.12
CA SER A 215 28.72 3.82 14.19
C SER A 215 27.62 4.89 14.06
N ILE A 216 26.46 4.64 14.68
CA ILE A 216 25.33 5.58 14.66
C ILE A 216 25.57 6.66 15.71
N GLU A 217 25.62 7.92 15.27
CA GLU A 217 25.91 9.03 16.17
C GLU A 217 24.66 9.73 16.71
N ASN A 218 23.54 9.69 15.98
CA ASN A 218 22.32 10.38 16.33
C ASN A 218 21.76 9.95 17.70
N PRO A 219 21.62 10.86 18.68
CA PRO A 219 21.23 10.52 20.04
C PRO A 219 19.80 9.97 20.16
N LEU A 220 18.86 10.45 19.31
CA LEU A 220 17.47 9.96 19.29
C LEU A 220 17.39 8.52 18.81
N ILE A 221 18.20 8.16 17.84
CA ILE A 221 18.30 6.79 17.34
C ILE A 221 18.93 5.90 18.42
N LYS A 222 20.04 6.34 19.05
CA LYS A 222 20.68 5.60 20.15
C LYS A 222 19.71 5.33 21.30
N ASP A 223 18.96 6.33 21.74
CA ASP A 223 17.95 6.17 22.81
C ASP A 223 16.85 5.18 22.40
N SER A 224 16.35 5.28 21.20
CA SER A 224 15.31 4.38 20.68
C SER A 224 15.80 2.92 20.58
N LEU A 225 17.01 2.71 20.07
CA LEU A 225 17.64 1.38 20.02
C LEU A 225 17.90 0.82 21.42
N LYS A 226 18.35 1.67 22.35
CA LYS A 226 18.53 1.28 23.76
C LYS A 226 17.23 0.77 24.38
N LYS A 227 16.09 1.43 24.13
CA LYS A 227 14.77 0.96 24.62
C LYS A 227 14.43 -0.42 24.07
N ILE A 228 14.65 -0.67 22.78
CA ILE A 228 14.38 -1.95 22.14
C ILE A 228 15.31 -3.04 22.72
N LEU A 229 16.63 -2.79 22.77
CA LEU A 229 17.61 -3.74 23.28
C LEU A 229 17.38 -4.05 24.77
N SER A 230 17.08 -3.03 25.59
CA SER A 230 16.78 -3.20 27.02
C SER A 230 15.51 -4.00 27.28
N SER A 231 14.60 -4.10 26.28
CA SER A 231 13.42 -4.96 26.35
C SER A 231 13.72 -6.43 26.00
N GLY A 232 14.99 -6.81 25.75
CA GLY A 232 15.41 -8.16 25.41
C GLY A 232 15.18 -8.55 23.95
N ILE A 233 15.00 -7.57 23.07
CA ILE A 233 14.85 -7.77 21.63
C ILE A 233 16.19 -7.48 20.96
N GLU A 234 16.70 -8.44 20.22
CA GLU A 234 17.89 -8.26 19.38
C GLU A 234 17.52 -7.60 18.06
N VAL A 235 18.40 -6.74 17.54
CA VAL A 235 18.15 -6.04 16.26
C VAL A 235 19.35 -6.10 15.32
N PHE A 236 19.04 -6.20 14.03
CA PHE A 236 19.99 -6.14 12.93
C PHE A 236 19.57 -5.01 12.01
N ILE A 237 20.43 -4.03 11.80
CA ILE A 237 20.16 -2.88 10.94
C ILE A 237 20.81 -3.14 9.58
N LYS A 238 20.05 -2.96 8.50
CA LYS A 238 20.44 -3.36 7.14
C LYS A 238 20.29 -2.20 6.17
N ASP A 239 21.23 -2.09 5.23
CA ASP A 239 21.12 -1.17 4.10
C ASP A 239 20.29 -1.82 2.98
N PHE A 240 19.09 -1.29 2.75
CA PHE A 240 18.18 -1.73 1.69
C PHE A 240 18.15 -0.79 0.50
N SER A 241 19.09 0.13 0.37
CA SER A 241 19.05 1.23 -0.62
C SER A 241 19.17 0.79 -2.09
N LEU A 242 19.67 -0.40 -2.39
CA LEU A 242 19.78 -1.00 -3.74
C LEU A 242 20.37 -0.04 -4.81
N ASP A 243 21.39 0.75 -4.47
CA ASP A 243 22.01 1.73 -5.36
C ASP A 243 21.05 2.76 -5.99
N LEU A 244 19.89 2.99 -5.36
CA LEU A 244 18.95 4.01 -5.79
C LEU A 244 19.41 5.42 -5.43
N GLY A 245 20.40 5.56 -4.55
CA GLY A 245 20.90 6.85 -4.07
C GLY A 245 19.91 7.57 -3.14
N VAL A 246 18.90 6.86 -2.63
CA VAL A 246 17.96 7.29 -1.60
C VAL A 246 18.03 6.25 -0.48
N SER A 247 18.36 6.68 0.73
CA SER A 247 18.55 5.76 1.84
C SER A 247 17.26 5.04 2.22
N THR A 248 17.31 3.71 2.12
CA THR A 248 16.31 2.79 2.67
C THR A 248 16.99 1.93 3.71
N VAL A 249 16.54 2.04 4.95
CA VAL A 249 17.12 1.31 6.07
C VAL A 249 16.09 0.34 6.63
N ALA A 250 16.46 -0.93 6.79
CA ALA A 250 15.63 -1.91 7.45
C ALA A 250 16.18 -2.26 8.83
N ILE A 251 15.27 -2.61 9.73
CA ILE A 251 15.56 -3.15 11.05
C ILE A 251 14.86 -4.50 11.17
N ILE A 252 15.62 -5.55 11.42
CA ILE A 252 15.13 -6.91 11.67
C ILE A 252 15.24 -7.16 13.17
N ALA A 253 14.16 -7.57 13.79
CA ALA A 253 14.08 -7.86 15.21
C ALA A 253 13.93 -9.37 15.45
N TYR A 254 14.66 -9.86 16.43
CA TYR A 254 14.48 -11.19 17.01
C TYR A 254 14.09 -11.04 18.48
N ASP A 255 12.90 -11.51 18.80
CA ASP A 255 12.39 -11.52 20.17
C ASP A 255 12.25 -12.96 20.69
N PRO A 256 13.20 -13.48 21.47
CA PRO A 256 13.11 -14.82 22.03
C PRO A 256 11.94 -14.99 23.02
N LEU A 257 11.46 -13.88 23.60
CA LEU A 257 10.36 -13.81 24.55
C LEU A 257 9.06 -13.31 23.91
N ALA A 258 8.96 -13.39 22.58
CA ALA A 258 7.80 -12.91 21.86
C ALA A 258 6.51 -13.60 22.34
N PRO A 259 5.45 -12.86 22.67
CA PRO A 259 4.20 -13.44 23.13
C PRO A 259 3.46 -14.20 22.02
N THR A 260 3.83 -13.98 20.77
CA THR A 260 3.27 -14.66 19.60
C THR A 260 4.36 -14.98 18.56
N LEU A 261 4.15 -16.05 17.78
CA LEU A 261 5.11 -16.46 16.75
C LEU A 261 5.31 -15.37 15.67
N SER A 262 4.30 -14.56 15.41
CA SER A 262 4.38 -13.49 14.42
C SER A 262 5.31 -12.35 14.81
N LEU A 263 5.67 -12.27 16.09
CA LEU A 263 6.59 -11.27 16.64
C LEU A 263 7.97 -11.85 17.01
N ARG A 264 8.23 -13.12 16.67
CA ARG A 264 9.49 -13.75 17.01
C ARG A 264 10.64 -13.29 16.11
N VAL A 265 10.42 -13.27 14.78
CA VAL A 265 11.35 -12.72 13.79
C VAL A 265 10.56 -11.89 12.79
N TYR A 266 10.77 -10.61 12.82
CA TYR A 266 10.02 -9.65 11.96
C TYR A 266 10.88 -8.40 11.74
N GLY A 267 10.47 -7.56 10.80
CA GLY A 267 11.21 -6.34 10.53
C GLY A 267 10.34 -5.24 9.95
N ALA A 268 10.94 -4.08 9.88
CA ALA A 268 10.36 -2.92 9.21
C ALA A 268 11.45 -2.17 8.45
N ALA A 269 11.06 -1.32 7.53
CA ALA A 269 11.98 -0.44 6.84
C ALA A 269 11.48 1.01 6.85
N GLY A 270 12.37 1.92 6.53
CA GLY A 270 12.06 3.32 6.33
C GLY A 270 12.91 3.89 5.22
N THR A 271 12.34 4.73 4.40
CA THR A 271 13.03 5.41 3.30
C THR A 271 12.95 6.91 3.47
N HIS A 272 14.07 7.57 3.31
CA HIS A 272 14.19 9.03 3.27
C HIS A 272 15.54 9.43 2.66
N PRO A 273 15.66 10.59 1.96
CA PRO A 273 16.96 11.09 1.51
C PRO A 273 17.98 11.26 2.66
N ASN A 274 17.51 11.65 3.87
CA ASN A 274 18.32 11.69 5.08
C ASN A 274 18.28 10.33 5.78
N PRO A 275 19.41 9.60 5.92
CA PRO A 275 19.46 8.26 6.51
C PRO A 275 19.03 8.22 7.98
N ASN A 276 19.23 9.30 8.75
CA ASN A 276 18.72 9.36 10.12
C ASN A 276 17.18 9.27 10.14
N MET A 277 16.51 9.98 9.24
CA MET A 277 15.05 9.93 9.11
C MET A 277 14.60 8.55 8.62
N ALA A 278 15.33 7.94 7.68
CA ALA A 278 15.05 6.58 7.22
C ALA A 278 15.08 5.57 8.39
N LEU A 279 16.12 5.61 9.22
CA LEU A 279 16.24 4.70 10.36
C LEU A 279 15.21 4.98 11.46
N ILE A 280 14.92 6.24 11.78
CA ILE A 280 13.85 6.59 12.73
C ILE A 280 12.49 6.04 12.26
N ARG A 281 12.20 6.13 10.96
CA ARG A 281 10.98 5.56 10.37
C ARG A 281 10.94 4.05 10.50
N ALA A 282 12.06 3.35 10.22
CA ALA A 282 12.16 1.91 10.39
C ALA A 282 11.92 1.48 11.84
N ILE A 283 12.55 2.17 12.82
CA ILE A 283 12.39 1.89 14.24
C ILE A 283 10.93 2.09 14.67
N THR A 284 10.34 3.23 14.34
CA THR A 284 8.96 3.53 14.75
C THR A 284 7.94 2.61 14.05
N GLU A 285 8.17 2.22 12.78
CA GLU A 285 7.37 1.22 12.06
C GLU A 285 7.45 -0.15 12.72
N LEU A 286 8.65 -0.58 13.15
CA LEU A 286 8.85 -1.85 13.85
C LEU A 286 7.99 -1.92 15.11
N VAL A 287 7.98 -0.84 15.92
CA VAL A 287 7.22 -0.78 17.17
C VAL A 287 5.72 -0.68 16.90
N GLN A 288 5.31 0.12 15.90
CA GLN A 288 3.90 0.19 15.50
C GLN A 288 3.37 -1.18 15.08
N HIS A 289 4.12 -1.92 14.25
CA HIS A 289 3.75 -3.25 13.82
C HIS A 289 3.52 -4.18 15.02
N ARG A 290 4.43 -4.14 15.99
CA ARG A 290 4.34 -4.93 17.22
C ARG A 290 3.09 -4.58 18.03
N ALA A 291 2.84 -3.30 18.27
CA ALA A 291 1.64 -2.85 18.99
C ALA A 291 0.34 -3.25 18.25
N GLN A 292 0.32 -3.18 16.92
CA GLN A 292 -0.82 -3.63 16.10
C GLN A 292 -1.10 -5.12 16.27
N VAL A 293 -0.06 -5.96 16.26
CA VAL A 293 -0.22 -7.42 16.45
C VAL A 293 -0.78 -7.70 17.84
N LEU A 294 -0.18 -7.09 18.89
CA LEU A 294 -0.64 -7.27 20.26
C LEU A 294 -2.08 -6.79 20.46
N TYR A 295 -2.44 -5.64 19.93
CA TYR A 295 -3.80 -5.12 19.98
C TYR A 295 -4.81 -6.09 19.33
N ARG A 296 -4.49 -6.61 18.15
CA ARG A 296 -5.37 -7.55 17.45
C ARG A 296 -5.53 -8.88 18.18
N GLU A 297 -4.43 -9.44 18.64
CA GLU A 297 -4.45 -10.77 19.27
C GLU A 297 -5.07 -10.73 20.68
N PHE A 298 -4.68 -9.74 21.50
CA PHE A 298 -5.09 -9.71 22.90
C PHE A 298 -6.35 -8.86 23.15
N ILE A 299 -6.57 -7.78 22.42
CA ILE A 299 -7.72 -6.92 22.63
C ILE A 299 -8.90 -7.30 21.74
N LEU A 300 -8.64 -7.56 20.44
CA LEU A 300 -9.70 -7.93 19.51
C LEU A 300 -9.96 -9.43 19.44
N ASN A 301 -9.15 -10.24 20.12
CA ASN A 301 -9.20 -11.71 20.08
C ASN A 301 -9.25 -12.27 18.65
N LYS A 302 -8.40 -11.75 17.76
CA LYS A 302 -8.30 -12.12 16.34
C LYS A 302 -6.88 -12.59 16.01
N PRO A 303 -6.46 -13.78 16.47
CA PRO A 303 -5.12 -14.29 16.21
C PRO A 303 -4.93 -14.60 14.71
N GLY A 304 -3.69 -14.48 14.24
CA GLY A 304 -3.29 -14.90 12.90
C GLY A 304 -3.89 -14.11 11.73
N GLY A 305 -4.50 -12.95 11.99
CA GLY A 305 -5.03 -12.09 10.93
C GLY A 305 -3.94 -11.47 10.04
N PRO A 306 -4.29 -10.85 8.90
CA PRO A 306 -3.33 -10.26 7.98
C PRO A 306 -2.47 -9.25 8.75
N THR A 307 -1.19 -9.55 8.86
CA THR A 307 -0.19 -8.65 9.40
C THR A 307 0.30 -7.78 8.24
N PHE A 308 0.30 -6.48 8.42
CA PHE A 308 0.82 -5.52 7.43
C PHE A 308 2.35 -5.49 7.38
N CYS A 309 3.02 -6.46 8.01
CA CYS A 309 4.46 -6.57 8.02
C CYS A 309 4.97 -7.15 6.71
N PHE A 310 5.76 -6.38 5.98
CA PHE A 310 6.38 -6.81 4.73
C PHE A 310 7.65 -7.64 4.95
N LEU A 311 8.28 -7.52 6.14
CA LEU A 311 9.46 -8.26 6.55
C LEU A 311 9.08 -9.23 7.68
N LYS A 312 8.48 -10.36 7.31
CA LYS A 312 8.06 -11.42 8.22
C LYS A 312 8.77 -12.71 7.86
N PHE A 313 9.32 -13.34 8.89
CA PHE A 313 10.08 -14.57 8.76
C PHE A 313 9.47 -15.65 9.65
N LYS A 314 9.63 -16.89 9.23
CA LYS A 314 9.20 -18.04 10.02
C LYS A 314 10.06 -18.19 11.28
N ASP A 315 11.37 -18.05 11.11
CA ASP A 315 12.39 -18.16 12.15
C ASP A 315 13.68 -17.45 11.70
N LEU A 316 14.74 -17.53 12.49
CA LEU A 316 16.05 -16.95 12.17
C LEU A 316 16.71 -17.59 10.93
N GLU A 317 16.48 -18.87 10.68
CA GLU A 317 17.06 -19.55 9.52
C GLU A 317 16.42 -19.02 8.22
N ASP A 318 15.11 -18.75 8.22
CA ASP A 318 14.44 -18.11 7.08
C ASP A 318 14.95 -16.67 6.85
N ALA A 319 15.32 -15.96 7.91
CA ALA A 319 15.89 -14.61 7.85
C ALA A 319 17.40 -14.58 7.55
N LYS A 320 18.10 -15.73 7.56
CA LYS A 320 19.56 -15.84 7.55
C LYS A 320 20.24 -15.06 6.41
N PHE A 321 19.65 -15.04 5.22
CA PHE A 321 20.20 -14.29 4.09
C PHE A 321 20.28 -12.79 4.35
N LEU A 322 19.43 -12.25 5.24
CA LEU A 322 19.50 -10.87 5.70
C LEU A 322 20.43 -10.68 6.90
N LEU A 323 20.63 -11.71 7.74
CA LEU A 323 21.47 -11.58 8.93
C LEU A 323 22.96 -11.59 8.59
N ASN A 324 23.34 -12.18 7.47
CA ASN A 324 24.68 -12.13 6.90
C ASN A 324 24.90 -10.77 6.20
N GLY A 325 26.06 -10.56 5.66
CA GLY A 325 26.43 -9.39 4.89
C GLY A 325 27.55 -8.58 5.53
N GLU A 326 28.28 -7.90 4.65
CA GLU A 326 29.40 -7.04 5.04
C GLU A 326 28.96 -5.98 6.05
N LYS A 327 29.78 -5.74 7.06
CA LYS A 327 29.54 -4.66 8.03
C LYS A 327 30.02 -3.34 7.45
N ILE A 328 29.16 -2.36 7.46
CA ILE A 328 29.46 -0.99 7.03
C ILE A 328 29.09 0.02 8.11
N PRO A 329 29.83 1.11 8.25
CA PRO A 329 29.44 2.19 9.15
C PRO A 329 28.25 2.98 8.58
N PHE A 330 27.44 3.56 9.48
CA PHE A 330 26.20 4.29 9.14
C PHE A 330 26.41 5.43 8.14
N ASN A 331 27.57 6.08 8.17
CA ASN A 331 27.92 7.19 7.27
C ASN A 331 28.23 6.74 5.82
N HIS A 332 28.27 5.44 5.52
CA HIS A 332 28.30 4.92 4.14
C HIS A 332 26.98 5.09 3.40
N LEU A 333 25.88 5.25 4.13
CA LEU A 333 24.58 5.47 3.52
C LEU A 333 24.55 6.79 2.72
N SER A 334 23.88 6.77 1.58
CA SER A 334 23.62 8.00 0.82
C SER A 334 22.87 9.00 1.70
N SER A 335 23.35 10.24 1.75
CA SER A 335 22.78 11.28 2.57
C SER A 335 22.52 12.54 1.79
N PHE A 336 21.28 12.98 1.78
CA PHE A 336 20.88 14.27 1.27
C PHE A 336 19.84 14.89 2.21
N SER A 337 20.03 16.15 2.54
CA SER A 337 19.08 16.88 3.39
C SER A 337 18.99 18.32 2.92
N HIS A 338 17.79 18.80 2.78
CA HIS A 338 17.51 20.19 2.42
C HIS A 338 16.32 20.71 3.21
N PRO A 339 16.30 22.01 3.60
CA PRO A 339 15.18 22.57 4.35
C PRO A 339 13.88 22.70 3.51
N ASP A 340 13.95 22.66 2.20
CA ASP A 340 12.81 22.71 1.27
C ASP A 340 12.44 21.33 0.77
N PHE A 341 11.21 20.89 1.02
CA PHE A 341 10.67 19.61 0.54
C PHE A 341 10.79 19.44 -0.98
N LYS A 342 10.55 20.51 -1.74
CA LYS A 342 10.63 20.45 -3.20
C LYS A 342 12.00 20.03 -3.68
N VAL A 343 13.06 20.53 -3.07
CA VAL A 343 14.45 20.18 -3.44
C VAL A 343 14.74 18.72 -3.14
N GLU A 344 14.23 18.17 -2.04
CA GLU A 344 14.36 16.73 -1.76
C GLU A 344 13.54 15.87 -2.72
N ILE A 345 12.35 16.32 -3.11
CA ILE A 345 11.56 15.65 -4.14
C ILE A 345 12.34 15.64 -5.47
N GLU A 346 12.89 16.77 -5.90
CA GLU A 346 13.69 16.87 -7.12
C GLU A 346 14.92 15.95 -7.06
N TYR A 347 15.57 15.84 -5.91
CA TYR A 347 16.66 14.89 -5.70
C TYR A 347 16.21 13.45 -5.92
N ILE A 348 15.08 13.02 -5.32
CA ILE A 348 14.54 11.67 -5.52
C ILE A 348 14.19 11.44 -6.99
N LEU A 349 13.54 12.39 -7.63
CA LEU A 349 13.12 12.28 -9.03
C LEU A 349 14.33 12.13 -9.98
N ASP A 350 15.44 12.84 -9.74
CA ASP A 350 16.70 12.66 -10.48
C ASP A 350 17.24 11.22 -10.33
N LYS A 351 17.21 10.67 -9.11
CA LYS A 351 17.64 9.28 -8.86
C LYS A 351 16.76 8.26 -9.59
N LEU A 352 15.44 8.44 -9.53
CA LEU A 352 14.48 7.58 -10.24
C LEU A 352 14.69 7.64 -11.76
N LEU A 353 14.86 8.85 -12.30
CA LEU A 353 15.08 9.05 -13.73
C LEU A 353 16.35 8.34 -14.23
N LYS A 354 17.45 8.38 -13.46
CA LYS A 354 18.69 7.64 -13.76
C LYS A 354 18.50 6.13 -13.82
N LYS A 355 17.46 5.61 -13.18
CA LYS A 355 17.04 4.20 -13.25
C LYS A 355 15.93 3.94 -14.30
N GLY A 356 15.59 4.94 -15.11
CA GLY A 356 14.53 4.85 -16.13
C GLY A 356 13.12 4.85 -15.58
N LEU A 357 12.92 5.26 -14.31
CA LEU A 357 11.64 5.29 -13.64
C LEU A 357 11.05 6.70 -13.68
N LYS A 358 9.74 6.80 -13.92
CA LYS A 358 8.97 8.04 -13.85
C LYS A 358 7.96 7.97 -12.72
N ALA A 359 7.63 9.12 -12.14
CA ALA A 359 6.66 9.24 -11.07
C ALA A 359 5.48 10.11 -11.49
N TYR A 360 4.27 9.64 -11.19
CA TYR A 360 3.01 10.30 -11.51
C TYR A 360 2.22 10.55 -10.23
N LEU A 361 1.71 11.78 -10.07
CA LEU A 361 0.95 12.22 -8.91
C LEU A 361 -0.48 12.53 -9.29
N VAL A 362 -1.43 11.92 -8.58
CA VAL A 362 -2.84 12.32 -8.57
C VAL A 362 -3.11 13.01 -7.24
N GLU A 363 -3.56 14.27 -7.29
CA GLU A 363 -4.00 15.00 -6.10
C GLU A 363 -5.41 14.54 -5.72
N THR A 364 -5.57 14.10 -4.49
CA THR A 364 -6.80 13.48 -3.97
C THR A 364 -7.34 14.19 -2.72
N THR A 365 -6.91 15.42 -2.51
CA THR A 365 -7.33 16.26 -1.39
C THR A 365 -8.86 16.31 -1.30
N HIS A 366 -9.42 15.84 -0.17
CA HIS A 366 -10.86 15.86 0.03
C HIS A 366 -11.35 17.30 0.22
N PRO A 367 -12.38 17.77 -0.51
CA PRO A 367 -12.80 19.17 -0.54
C PRO A 367 -13.13 19.74 0.84
N VAL A 368 -13.81 18.97 1.72
CA VAL A 368 -14.19 19.40 3.06
C VAL A 368 -12.99 19.39 4.01
N LEU A 369 -12.14 18.37 3.93
CA LEU A 369 -10.97 18.28 4.82
C LEU A 369 -9.92 19.33 4.46
N GLY A 370 -9.67 19.57 3.17
CA GLY A 370 -8.69 20.55 2.71
C GLY A 370 -7.28 20.29 3.25
N ILE A 371 -6.98 19.03 3.64
CA ILE A 371 -5.65 18.56 4.02
C ILE A 371 -5.08 17.83 2.81
N SER A 372 -3.89 18.22 2.38
CA SER A 372 -3.27 17.71 1.15
C SER A 372 -3.16 16.19 1.19
N SER A 373 -3.69 15.53 0.17
CA SER A 373 -3.67 14.09 0.01
C SER A 373 -3.31 13.74 -1.43
N VAL A 374 -2.51 12.71 -1.62
CA VAL A 374 -2.00 12.30 -2.92
C VAL A 374 -2.01 10.79 -3.10
N MET A 375 -2.05 10.36 -4.36
CA MET A 375 -1.66 9.03 -4.81
C MET A 375 -0.49 9.19 -5.78
N VAL A 376 0.69 8.76 -5.40
CA VAL A 376 1.84 8.69 -6.30
C VAL A 376 1.95 7.27 -6.85
N ASN A 377 2.39 7.16 -8.11
CA ASN A 377 2.65 5.89 -8.76
C ASN A 377 3.97 5.97 -9.53
N ILE A 378 4.78 4.91 -9.44
CA ILE A 378 6.05 4.77 -10.15
C ILE A 378 5.97 3.48 -10.98
N PRO A 379 5.43 3.53 -12.22
CA PRO A 379 5.40 2.37 -13.11
C PRO A 379 6.77 1.74 -13.25
N GLY A 380 6.86 0.42 -13.02
CA GLY A 380 8.13 -0.30 -12.98
C GLY A 380 8.70 -0.53 -11.58
N ALA A 381 8.20 0.15 -10.55
CA ALA A 381 8.54 -0.19 -9.18
C ALA A 381 8.04 -1.62 -8.85
N ARG A 382 8.92 -2.44 -8.28
CA ARG A 382 8.58 -3.81 -7.84
C ARG A 382 7.75 -3.76 -6.57
N LEU A 383 6.70 -4.57 -6.53
CA LEU A 383 5.86 -4.73 -5.36
C LEU A 383 5.57 -6.22 -5.19
N ASN A 384 5.94 -6.80 -4.07
CA ASN A 384 5.62 -8.20 -3.77
C ASN A 384 4.17 -8.32 -3.29
N ARG A 385 3.24 -8.18 -4.21
CA ARG A 385 1.80 -8.32 -3.98
C ARG A 385 1.20 -9.40 -4.88
N PRO A 386 0.19 -10.13 -4.43
CA PRO A 386 -0.50 -11.12 -5.29
C PRO A 386 -0.99 -10.50 -6.61
N SER A 387 -1.42 -9.24 -6.58
CA SER A 387 -1.90 -8.52 -7.77
C SER A 387 -0.85 -8.35 -8.87
N THR A 388 0.44 -8.23 -8.52
CA THR A 388 1.52 -8.11 -9.52
C THR A 388 1.83 -9.42 -10.23
N LYS A 389 1.36 -10.55 -9.67
CA LYS A 389 1.52 -11.91 -10.17
C LYS A 389 0.27 -12.43 -10.90
N LEU A 390 -0.80 -11.62 -10.93
CA LEU A 390 -2.03 -11.99 -11.64
C LEU A 390 -1.82 -11.88 -13.16
N HIS A 391 -2.47 -12.79 -13.88
CA HIS A 391 -2.54 -12.71 -15.33
C HIS A 391 -3.17 -11.37 -15.78
N PRO A 392 -2.61 -10.65 -16.77
CA PRO A 392 -3.13 -9.37 -17.21
C PRO A 392 -4.60 -9.38 -17.61
N TYR A 393 -5.10 -10.48 -18.17
CA TYR A 393 -6.52 -10.63 -18.48
C TYR A 393 -7.42 -10.54 -17.25
N LEU A 394 -6.99 -11.01 -16.08
CA LEU A 394 -7.74 -10.84 -14.85
C LEU A 394 -7.77 -9.39 -14.37
N LEU A 395 -6.69 -8.63 -14.60
CA LEU A 395 -6.68 -7.19 -14.33
C LEU A 395 -7.59 -6.43 -15.29
N ILE A 396 -7.57 -6.78 -16.59
CA ILE A 396 -8.49 -6.25 -17.60
C ILE A 396 -9.94 -6.54 -17.18
N ALA A 397 -10.25 -7.79 -16.88
CA ALA A 397 -11.59 -8.19 -16.45
C ALA A 397 -12.09 -7.37 -15.25
N ARG A 398 -11.23 -7.16 -14.25
CA ARG A 398 -11.58 -6.32 -13.09
C ARG A 398 -11.88 -4.87 -13.47
N GLN A 399 -11.09 -4.27 -14.40
CA GLN A 399 -11.38 -2.92 -14.88
C GLN A 399 -12.73 -2.84 -15.58
N LEU A 400 -13.03 -3.81 -16.44
CA LEU A 400 -14.28 -3.89 -17.18
C LEU A 400 -15.49 -4.14 -16.27
N MET A 401 -15.35 -5.01 -15.26
CA MET A 401 -16.38 -5.22 -14.24
C MET A 401 -16.71 -3.93 -13.46
N ASP A 402 -15.69 -3.17 -13.08
CA ASP A 402 -15.84 -1.91 -12.34
C ASP A 402 -16.60 -0.84 -13.11
N ILE A 403 -16.72 -0.96 -14.44
CA ILE A 403 -17.45 -0.04 -15.33
C ILE A 403 -18.69 -0.68 -15.97
N GLY A 404 -19.08 -1.90 -15.53
CA GLY A 404 -20.31 -2.57 -15.97
C GLY A 404 -20.23 -3.32 -17.31
N TYR A 405 -19.04 -3.50 -17.88
CA TYR A 405 -18.82 -4.24 -19.14
C TYR A 405 -18.63 -5.73 -18.87
N TYR A 406 -19.66 -6.37 -18.28
CA TYR A 406 -19.55 -7.73 -17.73
C TYR A 406 -19.33 -8.81 -18.80
N LYS A 407 -19.91 -8.68 -19.99
CA LYS A 407 -19.71 -9.66 -21.08
C LYS A 407 -18.27 -9.67 -21.56
N GLU A 408 -17.70 -8.49 -21.78
CA GLU A 408 -16.27 -8.38 -22.14
C GLU A 408 -15.35 -8.82 -21.00
N ALA A 409 -15.69 -8.47 -19.76
CA ALA A 409 -14.96 -8.91 -18.58
C ALA A 409 -14.95 -10.44 -18.47
N PHE A 410 -16.07 -11.08 -18.67
CA PHE A 410 -16.20 -12.53 -18.64
C PHE A 410 -15.34 -13.20 -19.74
N PHE A 411 -15.35 -12.65 -20.94
CA PHE A 411 -14.46 -13.12 -22.00
C PHE A 411 -12.99 -13.13 -21.58
N TYR A 412 -12.50 -12.08 -20.91
CA TYR A 412 -11.12 -12.02 -20.45
C TYR A 412 -10.83 -12.96 -19.27
N ILE A 413 -11.82 -13.27 -18.41
CA ILE A 413 -11.68 -14.29 -17.36
C ILE A 413 -11.51 -15.67 -18.01
N GLU A 414 -12.33 -16.00 -19.00
CA GLU A 414 -12.21 -17.28 -19.72
C GLU A 414 -10.84 -17.41 -20.41
N LYS A 415 -10.36 -16.34 -21.05
CA LYS A 415 -9.02 -16.32 -21.63
C LYS A 415 -7.91 -16.53 -20.60
N ALA A 416 -8.03 -15.95 -19.42
CA ALA A 416 -7.07 -16.20 -18.34
C ALA A 416 -7.11 -17.66 -17.87
N PHE A 417 -8.28 -18.30 -17.85
CA PHE A 417 -8.44 -19.71 -17.49
C PHE A 417 -7.95 -20.68 -18.58
N GLU A 418 -8.02 -20.28 -19.86
CA GLU A 418 -7.43 -21.04 -20.97
C GLU A 418 -5.89 -21.04 -20.88
N GLU A 419 -5.28 -19.88 -20.66
CA GLU A 419 -3.81 -19.73 -20.62
C GLU A 419 -3.21 -20.20 -19.28
N ALA A 420 -3.96 -20.10 -18.18
CA ALA A 420 -3.52 -20.48 -16.83
C ALA A 420 -4.63 -21.19 -16.05
N PRO A 421 -4.90 -22.50 -16.32
CA PRO A 421 -6.00 -23.25 -15.68
C PRO A 421 -5.93 -23.34 -14.16
N SER A 422 -4.74 -23.17 -13.58
CA SER A 422 -4.53 -23.16 -12.12
C SER A 422 -5.31 -22.05 -11.41
N TYR A 423 -5.69 -20.98 -12.09
CA TYR A 423 -6.54 -19.94 -11.51
C TYR A 423 -7.94 -20.45 -11.10
N LYS A 424 -8.44 -21.50 -11.73
CA LYS A 424 -9.70 -22.19 -11.35
C LYS A 424 -9.63 -22.86 -9.95
N LYS A 425 -8.43 -22.97 -9.37
CA LYS A 425 -8.22 -23.49 -8.00
C LYS A 425 -8.13 -22.40 -6.95
N LEU A 426 -8.17 -21.12 -7.34
CA LEU A 426 -8.08 -19.99 -6.41
C LEU A 426 -9.50 -19.47 -6.07
N PRO A 427 -9.94 -19.56 -4.78
CA PRO A 427 -11.31 -19.26 -4.42
C PRO A 427 -11.73 -17.84 -4.78
N GLN A 428 -10.85 -16.85 -4.61
CA GLN A 428 -11.15 -15.46 -4.93
C GLN A 428 -11.34 -15.22 -6.44
N ILE A 429 -10.57 -15.93 -7.28
CA ILE A 429 -10.67 -15.80 -8.74
C ILE A 429 -11.91 -16.52 -9.23
N LEU A 430 -12.17 -17.73 -8.71
CA LEU A 430 -13.34 -18.53 -9.08
C LEU A 430 -14.65 -17.83 -8.65
N SER A 431 -14.71 -17.28 -7.45
CA SER A 431 -15.85 -16.45 -6.99
C SER A 431 -16.05 -15.21 -7.86
N GLN A 432 -14.98 -14.54 -8.26
CA GLN A 432 -15.06 -13.39 -9.17
C GLN A 432 -15.58 -13.80 -10.56
N ALA A 433 -15.13 -14.95 -11.07
CA ALA A 433 -15.60 -15.50 -12.34
C ALA A 433 -17.09 -15.84 -12.31
N ALA A 434 -17.55 -16.48 -11.24
CA ALA A 434 -18.95 -16.81 -11.02
C ALA A 434 -19.83 -15.55 -10.97
N THR A 435 -19.43 -14.56 -10.19
CA THR A 435 -20.14 -13.27 -10.11
C THR A 435 -20.17 -12.54 -11.46
N CYS A 436 -19.05 -12.51 -12.18
CA CYS A 436 -18.96 -11.89 -13.50
C CYS A 436 -19.85 -12.59 -14.52
N ALA A 437 -19.84 -13.91 -14.56
CA ALA A 437 -20.69 -14.71 -15.43
C ALA A 437 -22.18 -14.43 -15.18
N LYS A 438 -22.62 -14.37 -13.90
CA LYS A 438 -23.98 -13.97 -13.54
C LYS A 438 -24.35 -12.61 -14.12
N LEU A 439 -23.51 -11.59 -13.88
CA LEU A 439 -23.77 -10.22 -14.35
C LEU A 439 -23.69 -10.09 -15.89
N ALA A 440 -22.98 -11.00 -16.56
CA ALA A 440 -22.93 -11.11 -18.01
C ALA A 440 -24.15 -11.82 -18.62
N GLY A 441 -25.02 -12.46 -17.80
CA GLY A 441 -26.15 -13.27 -18.24
C GLY A 441 -25.78 -14.73 -18.55
N GLU A 442 -24.54 -15.13 -18.24
CA GLU A 442 -24.02 -16.48 -18.45
C GLU A 442 -24.30 -17.39 -17.24
N TYR A 443 -25.58 -17.57 -16.91
CA TYR A 443 -26.02 -18.22 -15.66
C TYR A 443 -25.54 -19.66 -15.50
N LYS A 444 -25.50 -20.44 -16.58
CA LYS A 444 -25.01 -21.83 -16.54
C LYS A 444 -23.53 -21.89 -16.14
N LYS A 445 -22.72 -20.99 -16.70
CA LYS A 445 -21.29 -20.87 -16.35
C LYS A 445 -21.09 -20.35 -14.93
N SER A 446 -21.92 -19.41 -14.50
CA SER A 446 -21.91 -18.94 -13.12
C SER A 446 -22.16 -20.10 -12.14
N MET A 447 -23.17 -20.95 -12.40
CA MET A 447 -23.48 -22.11 -11.58
C MET A 447 -22.31 -23.12 -11.54
N GLU A 448 -21.76 -23.47 -12.70
CA GLU A 448 -20.57 -24.34 -12.83
C GLU A 448 -19.40 -23.85 -11.94
N TYR A 449 -19.13 -22.53 -11.94
CA TYR A 449 -18.05 -21.97 -11.11
C TYR A 449 -18.36 -21.98 -9.62
N TYR A 450 -19.61 -21.79 -9.21
CA TYR A 450 -20.00 -21.90 -7.80
C TYR A 450 -19.96 -23.36 -7.32
N GLU A 451 -20.37 -24.32 -8.15
CA GLU A 451 -20.27 -25.75 -7.84
C GLU A 451 -18.81 -26.16 -7.66
N ASN A 452 -17.92 -25.78 -8.59
CA ASN A 452 -16.49 -26.01 -8.47
C ASN A 452 -15.90 -25.35 -7.21
N LEU A 453 -16.38 -24.16 -6.85
CA LEU A 453 -15.93 -23.47 -5.65
C LEU A 453 -16.35 -24.22 -4.38
N LEU A 454 -17.56 -24.78 -4.33
CA LEU A 454 -18.05 -25.62 -3.24
C LEU A 454 -17.33 -26.96 -3.14
N GLU A 455 -17.01 -27.57 -4.26
CA GLU A 455 -16.25 -28.83 -4.30
C GLU A 455 -14.86 -28.64 -3.70
N ILE A 456 -14.15 -27.55 -4.06
CA ILE A 456 -12.81 -27.28 -3.56
C ILE A 456 -12.82 -26.74 -2.12
N TYR A 457 -13.85 -25.96 -1.73
CA TYR A 457 -13.95 -25.27 -0.46
C TYR A 457 -15.32 -25.46 0.21
N PRO A 458 -15.66 -26.68 0.67
CA PRO A 458 -16.98 -27.01 1.27
C PRO A 458 -17.37 -26.11 2.47
N GLN A 459 -16.37 -25.59 3.19
CA GLN A 459 -16.58 -24.70 4.33
C GLN A 459 -17.26 -23.36 3.97
N LEU A 460 -17.32 -22.99 2.69
CA LEU A 460 -18.01 -21.78 2.24
C LEU A 460 -19.53 -21.86 2.42
N MET A 461 -20.10 -23.07 2.51
CA MET A 461 -21.52 -23.29 2.83
C MET A 461 -21.91 -22.72 4.21
N GLY A 462 -20.97 -22.55 5.13
CA GLY A 462 -21.20 -21.87 6.41
C GLY A 462 -21.32 -20.35 6.33
N SER A 463 -21.06 -19.76 5.15
CA SER A 463 -21.13 -18.30 4.94
C SER A 463 -22.51 -17.90 4.41
N SER A 464 -23.29 -17.16 5.21
CA SER A 464 -24.61 -16.65 4.79
C SER A 464 -24.53 -15.80 3.51
N LYS A 465 -23.48 -15.02 3.35
CA LYS A 465 -23.24 -14.22 2.14
C LYS A 465 -23.11 -15.10 0.91
N PHE A 466 -22.30 -16.16 0.99
CA PHE A 466 -22.06 -17.09 -0.11
C PHE A 466 -23.35 -17.83 -0.49
N VAL A 467 -24.09 -18.32 0.50
CA VAL A 467 -25.37 -19.04 0.30
C VAL A 467 -26.39 -18.13 -0.38
N ASN A 468 -26.52 -16.88 0.03
CA ASN A 468 -27.45 -15.94 -0.60
C ASN A 468 -27.06 -15.61 -2.06
N GLU A 469 -25.77 -15.47 -2.37
CA GLU A 469 -25.29 -15.28 -3.73
C GLU A 469 -25.61 -16.51 -4.60
N PHE A 470 -25.38 -17.71 -4.09
CA PHE A 470 -25.67 -18.97 -4.77
C PHE A 470 -27.18 -19.13 -5.05
N ILE A 471 -28.06 -18.93 -4.04
CA ILE A 471 -29.51 -18.96 -4.19
C ILE A 471 -29.97 -17.99 -5.28
N SER A 472 -29.49 -16.75 -5.26
CA SER A 472 -29.82 -15.72 -6.26
C SER A 472 -29.43 -16.11 -7.68
N ILE A 473 -28.42 -16.96 -7.87
CA ILE A 473 -28.03 -17.48 -9.18
C ILE A 473 -28.95 -18.61 -9.61
N VAL A 474 -29.27 -19.51 -8.71
CA VAL A 474 -30.24 -20.58 -8.94
C VAL A 474 -31.58 -20.01 -9.38
N GLU A 475 -32.09 -18.99 -8.69
CA GLU A 475 -33.32 -18.27 -9.07
C GLU A 475 -33.21 -17.64 -10.47
N SER A 476 -32.06 -17.04 -10.82
CA SER A 476 -31.83 -16.44 -12.14
C SER A 476 -31.82 -17.50 -13.25
N VAL A 477 -31.26 -18.67 -13.00
CA VAL A 477 -31.26 -19.80 -13.94
C VAL A 477 -32.70 -20.31 -14.19
N PHE A 478 -33.48 -20.44 -13.13
CA PHE A 478 -34.88 -20.88 -13.26
C PHE A 478 -35.78 -19.85 -13.97
N ALA A 479 -35.54 -18.55 -13.72
CA ALA A 479 -36.26 -17.49 -14.44
C ALA A 479 -35.98 -17.51 -15.95
N ASP A 480 -34.73 -17.75 -16.35
CA ASP A 480 -34.32 -17.84 -17.77
C ASP A 480 -34.93 -19.07 -18.48
N PHE A 481 -35.17 -20.17 -17.75
CA PHE A 481 -35.86 -21.35 -18.27
C PHE A 481 -37.34 -21.10 -18.50
N ASN A 482 -38.03 -20.35 -17.61
CA ASN A 482 -39.46 -20.06 -17.72
C ASN A 482 -39.79 -19.01 -18.80
N PHE A 483 -38.84 -18.24 -19.29
CA PHE A 483 -39.01 -17.29 -20.40
C PHE A 483 -38.78 -17.91 -21.79
N LYS A 484 -38.22 -19.13 -21.86
CA LYS A 484 -37.94 -19.85 -23.13
C LYS A 484 -38.85 -21.07 -23.35
N ALA A 485 -39.80 -21.32 -22.45
CA ALA A 485 -40.86 -22.31 -22.58
C ALA A 485 -42.19 -21.63 -22.93
#